data_2e67c6f6badd181e6462ffda3a470c84
#
_entry.id   2e67c6f6badd181e6462ffda3a470c84
#
_cell.length_a   1.000
_cell.length_b   1.000
_cell.length_c   1.000
_cell.angle_alpha   90.00
_cell.angle_beta   90.00
_cell.angle_gamma   90.00
#
_symmetry.space_group_name_H-M   'P 1'
#
loop_
_entity.id
_entity.type
_entity.pdbx_description
1 polymer ?
#
loop_
_entity_poly.entity_id
_entity_poly.type
_entity_poly.pdbx_seq_one_letter_code
_entity_poly.pdbx_strand_id
1 'polypeptide(L)'
;MFTPKGKFGWYELMTSDTEAAAKFYSDVVGWTTQEMPGGDGPPYTVFNLGNVGIAGMLSIPGHVAWVGYIAVDDVDAHIEKIVEAGGTLLRPATDVPGMLRFAVTSDPQGAAIVVFTPNPAMPTPERPAPPTPGTIGWHELYTTDLDAGFNAFRGLAD
;
A
#
# COMPACT_ATOMS: atom_id res chain seq x y z
N MET A 1 -13.24 2.92 -12.37
CA MET A 1 -12.01 3.21 -13.13
C MET A 1 -10.89 2.45 -12.43
N PHE A 2 -10.20 1.55 -13.12
CA PHE A 2 -9.07 0.79 -12.56
C PHE A 2 -7.95 1.70 -12.09
N THR A 3 -7.26 1.35 -10.99
CA THR A 3 -5.96 1.96 -10.69
C THR A 3 -5.03 1.61 -11.84
N PRO A 4 -4.49 2.59 -12.57
CA PRO A 4 -3.60 2.29 -13.67
C PRO A 4 -2.35 1.56 -13.17
N LYS A 5 -1.84 0.63 -13.97
CA LYS A 5 -0.57 -0.06 -13.73
C LYS A 5 0.55 0.93 -13.41
N GLY A 6 1.43 0.58 -12.48
CA GLY A 6 2.53 1.43 -12.03
C GLY A 6 2.11 2.61 -11.14
N LYS A 7 0.83 2.71 -10.74
CA LYS A 7 0.35 3.77 -9.85
C LYS A 7 0.14 3.25 -8.43
N PHE A 8 0.40 4.11 -7.46
CA PHE A 8 0.00 3.85 -6.10
C PHE A 8 -1.53 3.81 -6.01
N GLY A 9 -2.06 2.68 -5.57
CA GLY A 9 -3.50 2.45 -5.44
C GLY A 9 -3.98 2.39 -4.01
N TRP A 10 -3.10 2.16 -3.05
CA TRP A 10 -3.41 2.09 -1.63
C TRP A 10 -2.18 2.39 -0.78
N TYR A 11 -2.40 2.67 0.50
CA TYR A 11 -1.37 2.88 1.51
C TYR A 11 -1.77 2.16 2.78
N GLU A 12 -0.81 1.69 3.54
CA GLU A 12 -1.07 0.99 4.79
C GLU A 12 -0.09 1.41 5.86
N LEU A 13 -0.63 1.79 7.01
CA LEU A 13 0.14 2.04 8.22
C LEU A 13 0.21 0.76 9.03
N MET A 14 1.42 0.30 9.27
CA MET A 14 1.71 -0.70 10.30
C MET A 14 2.09 0.03 11.57
N THR A 15 1.45 -0.30 12.69
CA THR A 15 1.76 0.31 14.00
C THR A 15 1.48 -0.67 15.12
N SER A 16 2.14 -0.49 16.24
CA SER A 16 1.84 -1.23 17.48
C SER A 16 0.70 -0.60 18.30
N ASP A 17 0.31 0.65 17.97
CA ASP A 17 -0.71 1.42 18.69
C ASP A 17 -1.66 2.09 17.67
N THR A 18 -2.72 1.36 17.35
CA THR A 18 -3.71 1.83 16.36
C THR A 18 -4.58 2.96 16.91
N GLU A 19 -4.83 3.00 18.22
CA GLU A 19 -5.63 4.04 18.85
C GLU A 19 -4.90 5.41 18.81
N ALA A 20 -3.64 5.43 19.23
CA ALA A 20 -2.82 6.64 19.15
C ALA A 20 -2.62 7.11 17.71
N ALA A 21 -2.41 6.20 16.76
CA ALA A 21 -2.29 6.54 15.34
C ALA A 21 -3.60 7.10 14.78
N ALA A 22 -4.74 6.48 15.08
CA ALA A 22 -6.05 6.98 14.66
C ALA A 22 -6.29 8.41 15.15
N LYS A 23 -6.01 8.65 16.44
CA LYS A 23 -6.12 10.00 17.01
C LYS A 23 -5.20 10.99 16.32
N PHE A 24 -3.93 10.64 16.13
CA PHE A 24 -2.94 11.51 15.51
C PHE A 24 -3.38 11.94 14.09
N TYR A 25 -3.73 10.99 13.23
CA TYR A 25 -4.12 11.30 11.84
C TYR A 25 -5.46 12.00 11.75
N SER A 26 -6.39 11.78 12.71
CA SER A 26 -7.61 12.57 12.81
C SER A 26 -7.33 14.02 13.16
N ASP A 27 -6.48 14.26 14.15
CA ASP A 27 -6.18 15.61 14.63
C ASP A 27 -5.34 16.42 13.63
N VAL A 28 -4.38 15.77 12.95
CA VAL A 28 -3.40 16.46 12.09
C VAL A 28 -3.85 16.57 10.65
N VAL A 29 -4.47 15.50 10.12
CA VAL A 29 -4.86 15.43 8.69
C VAL A 29 -6.36 15.58 8.47
N GLY A 30 -7.14 15.37 9.53
CA GLY A 30 -8.60 15.43 9.46
C GLY A 30 -9.25 14.15 8.90
N TRP A 31 -8.52 13.03 8.88
CA TRP A 31 -9.09 11.76 8.49
C TRP A 31 -10.03 11.19 9.56
N THR A 32 -11.07 10.52 9.12
CA THR A 32 -11.91 9.69 10.01
C THR A 32 -11.51 8.23 9.90
N THR A 33 -11.84 7.44 10.90
CA THR A 33 -11.53 6.01 10.92
C THR A 33 -12.80 5.16 10.84
N GLN A 34 -12.69 4.02 10.17
CA GLN A 34 -13.74 3.01 10.11
C GLN A 34 -13.10 1.64 10.28
N GLU A 35 -13.55 0.92 11.31
CA GLU A 35 -13.14 -0.48 11.47
C GLU A 35 -13.89 -1.37 10.46
N MET A 36 -13.13 -2.25 9.82
CA MET A 36 -13.66 -3.28 8.95
C MET A 36 -13.58 -4.62 9.66
N PRO A 37 -14.58 -5.49 9.51
CA PRO A 37 -14.51 -6.83 10.09
C PRO A 37 -13.26 -7.55 9.57
N GLY A 38 -12.37 -7.93 10.48
CA GLY A 38 -11.09 -8.59 10.15
C GLY A 38 -11.22 -10.09 9.82
N GLY A 39 -12.42 -10.64 9.76
CA GLY A 39 -12.62 -12.08 9.69
C GLY A 39 -11.98 -12.76 10.91
N ASP A 40 -11.12 -13.75 10.67
CA ASP A 40 -10.37 -14.44 11.74
C ASP A 40 -9.06 -13.72 12.11
N GLY A 41 -8.77 -12.57 11.48
CA GLY A 41 -7.56 -11.76 11.70
C GLY A 41 -7.79 -10.57 12.63
N PRO A 42 -6.72 -9.79 12.91
CA PRO A 42 -6.85 -8.56 13.66
C PRO A 42 -7.75 -7.56 12.93
N PRO A 43 -8.42 -6.66 13.66
CA PRO A 43 -9.23 -5.61 13.05
C PRO A 43 -8.43 -4.81 12.02
N TYR A 44 -9.05 -4.53 10.88
CA TYR A 44 -8.50 -3.66 9.86
C TYR A 44 -9.19 -2.31 9.93
N THR A 45 -8.43 -1.24 10.06
CA THR A 45 -8.96 0.11 10.13
C THR A 45 -8.72 0.84 8.83
N VAL A 46 -9.74 1.47 8.29
CA VAL A 46 -9.63 2.34 7.10
C VAL A 46 -9.63 3.79 7.53
N PHE A 47 -8.66 4.56 7.06
CA PHE A 47 -8.67 6.02 7.11
C PHE A 47 -9.48 6.57 5.94
N ASN A 48 -10.42 7.46 6.22
CA ASN A 48 -11.29 8.06 5.23
C ASN A 48 -11.10 9.59 5.16
N LEU A 49 -11.15 10.12 3.95
CA LEU A 49 -11.33 11.55 3.68
C LEU A 49 -12.76 11.75 3.19
N GLY A 50 -13.63 12.28 4.06
CA GLY A 50 -15.08 12.25 3.83
C GLY A 50 -15.57 10.79 3.76
N ASN A 51 -16.16 10.42 2.64
CA ASN A 51 -16.71 9.07 2.40
C ASN A 51 -15.77 8.18 1.58
N VAL A 52 -14.52 8.61 1.36
CA VAL A 52 -13.57 7.89 0.49
C VAL A 52 -12.41 7.33 1.30
N GLY A 53 -12.19 6.02 1.22
CA GLY A 53 -11.02 5.38 1.83
C GLY A 53 -9.72 5.86 1.18
N ILE A 54 -8.80 6.35 2.02
CA ILE A 54 -7.48 6.86 1.59
C ILE A 54 -6.38 5.87 1.89
N ALA A 55 -6.42 5.23 3.07
CA ALA A 55 -5.40 4.31 3.54
C ALA A 55 -5.97 3.29 4.52
N GLY A 56 -5.21 2.25 4.79
CA GLY A 56 -5.50 1.27 5.83
C GLY A 56 -4.54 1.36 7.00
N MET A 57 -4.89 0.68 8.09
CA MET A 57 -4.04 0.54 9.26
C MET A 57 -4.19 -0.85 9.86
N LEU A 58 -3.05 -1.45 10.18
CA LEU A 58 -2.95 -2.74 10.85
C LEU A 58 -2.13 -2.66 12.13
N SER A 59 -2.55 -3.39 13.16
CA SER A 59 -1.74 -3.60 14.35
C SER A 59 -0.70 -4.69 14.07
N ILE A 60 0.57 -4.30 13.97
CA ILE A 60 1.69 -5.23 13.80
C ILE A 60 2.74 -4.92 14.86
N PRO A 61 2.88 -5.79 15.88
CA PRO A 61 3.86 -5.57 16.93
C PRO A 61 5.28 -5.39 16.38
N GLY A 62 5.97 -4.38 16.88
CA GLY A 62 7.38 -4.11 16.52
C GLY A 62 7.58 -3.42 15.16
N HIS A 63 6.52 -3.09 14.44
CA HIS A 63 6.61 -2.37 13.18
C HIS A 63 5.90 -1.02 13.29
N VAL A 64 6.58 0.03 12.81
CA VAL A 64 5.99 1.37 12.64
C VAL A 64 6.46 1.87 11.28
N ALA A 65 5.61 1.74 10.26
CA ALA A 65 5.95 2.16 8.91
C ALA A 65 4.69 2.39 8.07
N TRP A 66 4.78 3.29 7.11
CA TRP A 66 3.88 3.36 5.97
C TRP A 66 4.43 2.53 4.82
N VAL A 67 3.56 1.76 4.17
CA VAL A 67 3.89 1.04 2.95
C VAL A 67 2.91 1.41 1.84
N GLY A 68 3.45 1.63 0.64
CA GLY A 68 2.65 1.91 -0.55
C GLY A 68 2.33 0.64 -1.33
N TYR A 69 1.17 0.63 -1.95
CA TYR A 69 0.69 -0.45 -2.82
C TYR A 69 0.71 0.02 -4.28
N ILE A 70 1.49 -0.64 -5.12
CA ILE A 70 1.56 -0.37 -6.56
C ILE A 70 0.70 -1.38 -7.31
N ALA A 71 -0.18 -0.88 -8.15
CA ALA A 71 -1.01 -1.71 -9.00
C ALA A 71 -0.19 -2.34 -10.13
N VAL A 72 -0.32 -3.64 -10.29
CA VAL A 72 0.30 -4.44 -11.34
C VAL A 72 -0.73 -5.34 -12.03
N ASP A 73 -0.44 -5.78 -13.24
CA ASP A 73 -1.34 -6.64 -14.00
C ASP A 73 -1.38 -8.07 -13.42
N ASP A 74 -0.22 -8.57 -12.99
CA ASP A 74 -0.06 -9.92 -12.46
C ASP A 74 0.96 -9.91 -11.32
N VAL A 75 0.48 -10.18 -10.09
CA VAL A 75 1.32 -10.18 -8.89
C VAL A 75 2.42 -11.24 -8.96
N ASP A 76 2.11 -12.44 -9.43
CA ASP A 76 3.07 -13.55 -9.45
C ASP A 76 4.20 -13.27 -10.44
N ALA A 77 3.88 -12.78 -11.63
CA ALA A 77 4.88 -12.38 -12.63
C ALA A 77 5.75 -11.20 -12.14
N HIS A 78 5.18 -10.27 -11.37
CA HIS A 78 5.95 -9.15 -10.82
C HIS A 78 6.86 -9.56 -9.65
N ILE A 79 6.47 -10.56 -8.85
CA ILE A 79 7.35 -11.14 -7.84
C ILE A 79 8.62 -11.70 -8.50
N GLU A 80 8.48 -12.45 -9.61
CA GLU A 80 9.63 -12.99 -10.34
C GLU A 80 10.56 -11.87 -10.82
N LYS A 81 10.04 -10.82 -11.44
CA LYS A 81 10.83 -9.67 -11.88
C LYS A 81 11.55 -8.95 -10.73
N ILE A 82 10.86 -8.77 -9.59
CA ILE A 82 11.45 -8.11 -8.42
C ILE A 82 12.61 -8.94 -7.87
N VAL A 83 12.44 -10.25 -7.75
CA VAL A 83 13.49 -11.15 -7.28
C VAL A 83 14.66 -11.21 -8.26
N GLU A 84 14.41 -11.27 -9.56
CA GLU A 84 15.46 -11.20 -10.61
C GLU A 84 16.24 -9.88 -10.56
N ALA A 85 15.57 -8.78 -10.19
CA ALA A 85 16.21 -7.47 -9.99
C ALA A 85 16.97 -7.34 -8.65
N GLY A 86 17.05 -8.43 -7.86
CA GLY A 86 17.74 -8.46 -6.58
C GLY A 86 16.89 -8.06 -5.36
N GLY A 87 15.61 -7.82 -5.55
CA GLY A 87 14.66 -7.59 -4.46
C GLY A 87 14.32 -8.87 -3.70
N THR A 88 13.53 -8.75 -2.65
CA THR A 88 13.16 -9.87 -1.78
C THR A 88 11.64 -10.01 -1.67
N LEU A 89 11.15 -11.24 -1.72
CA LEU A 89 9.77 -11.56 -1.37
C LEU A 89 9.64 -11.68 0.15
N LEU A 90 8.98 -10.71 0.78
CA LEU A 90 8.79 -10.66 2.24
C LEU A 90 7.53 -11.42 2.68
N ARG A 91 6.47 -11.36 1.87
CA ARG A 91 5.24 -12.11 2.08
C ARG A 91 4.75 -12.66 0.74
N PRO A 92 4.50 -13.98 0.65
CA PRO A 92 3.98 -14.60 -0.57
C PRO A 92 2.65 -13.99 -1.04
N ALA A 93 2.38 -14.15 -2.33
CA ALA A 93 1.13 -13.72 -2.92
C ALA A 93 -0.07 -14.32 -2.17
N THR A 94 -0.96 -13.45 -1.75
CA THR A 94 -2.13 -13.76 -0.91
C THR A 94 -3.36 -13.14 -1.54
N ASP A 95 -4.45 -13.88 -1.58
CA ASP A 95 -5.74 -13.37 -2.03
C ASP A 95 -6.53 -12.77 -0.86
N VAL A 96 -7.07 -11.58 -1.06
CA VAL A 96 -8.15 -11.03 -0.25
C VAL A 96 -9.44 -11.30 -1.01
N PRO A 97 -10.28 -12.26 -0.58
CA PRO A 97 -11.43 -12.72 -1.36
C PRO A 97 -12.33 -11.58 -1.82
N GLY A 98 -12.59 -11.55 -3.13
CA GLY A 98 -13.44 -10.53 -3.73
C GLY A 98 -12.80 -9.16 -3.92
N MET A 99 -11.62 -8.89 -3.36
CA MET A 99 -10.98 -7.57 -3.37
C MET A 99 -9.74 -7.47 -4.25
N LEU A 100 -8.69 -8.21 -3.92
CA LEU A 100 -7.40 -8.11 -4.60
C LEU A 100 -6.51 -9.32 -4.31
N ARG A 101 -5.47 -9.51 -5.14
CA ARG A 101 -4.30 -10.35 -4.84
C ARG A 101 -3.11 -9.44 -4.59
N PHE A 102 -2.28 -9.74 -3.59
CA PHE A 102 -1.13 -8.92 -3.26
C PHE A 102 0.05 -9.73 -2.74
N ALA A 103 1.24 -9.14 -2.83
CA ALA A 103 2.45 -9.63 -2.19
C ALA A 103 3.24 -8.48 -1.58
N VAL A 104 3.95 -8.75 -0.48
CA VAL A 104 4.86 -7.78 0.11
C VAL A 104 6.27 -8.12 -0.35
N THR A 105 6.92 -7.15 -0.93
CA THR A 105 8.28 -7.27 -1.47
C THR A 105 9.16 -6.15 -0.93
N SER A 106 10.45 -6.25 -1.15
CA SER A 106 11.37 -5.12 -0.97
C SER A 106 12.25 -4.96 -2.20
N ASP A 107 12.77 -3.76 -2.38
CA ASP A 107 13.85 -3.52 -3.31
C ASP A 107 15.17 -4.16 -2.82
N PRO A 108 16.27 -4.14 -3.61
CA PRO A 108 17.58 -4.68 -3.20
C PRO A 108 18.17 -4.02 -1.95
N GLN A 109 17.68 -2.86 -1.55
CA GLN A 109 18.16 -2.12 -0.37
C GLN A 109 17.24 -2.24 0.83
N GLY A 110 16.14 -3.00 0.72
CA GLY A 110 15.22 -3.28 1.80
C GLY A 110 14.02 -2.33 1.91
N ALA A 111 13.82 -1.42 0.96
CA ALA A 111 12.63 -0.58 0.93
C ALA A 111 11.39 -1.43 0.59
N ALA A 112 10.50 -1.58 1.58
CA ALA A 112 9.31 -2.39 1.43
C ALA A 112 8.27 -1.73 0.52
N ILE A 113 7.65 -2.53 -0.35
CA ILE A 113 6.55 -2.15 -1.21
C ILE A 113 5.59 -3.32 -1.38
N VAL A 114 4.32 -3.01 -1.56
CA VAL A 114 3.32 -4.03 -1.90
C VAL A 114 2.97 -3.92 -3.38
N VAL A 115 3.03 -5.02 -4.09
CA VAL A 115 2.46 -5.14 -5.44
C VAL A 115 1.09 -5.79 -5.34
N PHE A 116 0.11 -5.28 -6.07
CA PHE A 116 -1.24 -5.82 -6.01
C PHE A 116 -1.97 -5.76 -7.36
N THR A 117 -2.83 -6.74 -7.59
CA THR A 117 -3.79 -6.76 -8.70
C THR A 117 -5.20 -6.65 -8.12
N PRO A 118 -5.94 -5.57 -8.41
CA PRO A 118 -7.30 -5.42 -7.92
C PRO A 118 -8.26 -6.38 -8.63
N ASN A 119 -9.29 -6.84 -7.93
CA ASN A 119 -10.37 -7.57 -8.56
C ASN A 119 -11.12 -6.62 -9.53
N PRO A 120 -11.20 -6.96 -10.84
CA PRO A 120 -11.85 -6.11 -11.84
C PRO A 120 -13.35 -5.88 -11.60
N ALA A 121 -13.99 -6.75 -10.83
CA ALA A 121 -15.40 -6.60 -10.48
C ALA A 121 -15.63 -5.59 -9.33
N MET A 122 -14.57 -5.16 -8.63
CA MET A 122 -14.70 -4.17 -7.58
C MET A 122 -14.82 -2.76 -8.15
N PRO A 123 -15.80 -1.97 -7.69
CA PRO A 123 -15.85 -0.56 -8.03
C PRO A 123 -14.64 0.16 -7.44
N THR A 124 -13.88 0.85 -8.26
CA THR A 124 -12.85 1.76 -7.76
C THR A 124 -13.50 3.07 -7.34
N PRO A 125 -13.45 3.44 -6.07
CA PRO A 125 -14.03 4.71 -5.64
C PRO A 125 -13.30 5.87 -6.33
N GLU A 126 -14.05 6.88 -6.71
CA GLU A 126 -13.46 8.12 -7.20
C GLU A 126 -12.78 8.84 -6.03
N ARG A 127 -11.47 8.98 -6.12
CA ARG A 127 -10.67 9.65 -5.09
C ARG A 127 -10.43 11.10 -5.47
N PRO A 128 -10.45 12.01 -4.48
CA PRO A 128 -10.03 13.38 -4.72
C PRO A 128 -8.60 13.39 -5.27
N ALA A 129 -8.39 14.14 -6.35
CA ALA A 129 -7.06 14.26 -6.95
C ALA A 129 -6.17 15.18 -6.10
N PRO A 130 -4.86 14.91 -5.97
CA PRO A 130 -3.92 15.88 -5.42
C PRO A 130 -3.95 17.19 -6.25
N PRO A 131 -3.80 18.37 -5.62
CA PRO A 131 -3.39 18.64 -4.25
C PRO A 131 -4.54 18.84 -3.26
N THR A 132 -5.60 18.06 -3.32
CA THR A 132 -6.69 18.16 -2.33
C THR A 132 -6.15 17.89 -0.92
N PRO A 133 -6.37 18.79 0.08
CA PRO A 133 -5.95 18.55 1.45
C PRO A 133 -6.44 17.20 1.99
N GLY A 134 -5.56 16.47 2.66
CA GLY A 134 -5.85 15.12 3.16
C GLY A 134 -5.59 14.00 2.15
N THR A 135 -5.17 14.31 0.91
CA THR A 135 -4.68 13.29 -0.03
C THR A 135 -3.17 13.11 0.07
N ILE A 136 -2.67 11.93 -0.31
CA ILE A 136 -1.23 11.67 -0.42
C ILE A 136 -0.77 12.22 -1.77
N GLY A 137 0.05 13.27 -1.73
CA GLY A 137 0.45 14.03 -2.91
C GLY A 137 1.85 13.74 -3.45
N TRP A 138 2.69 13.06 -2.65
CA TRP A 138 4.07 12.80 -3.02
C TRP A 138 4.61 11.51 -2.41
N HIS A 139 5.62 10.93 -3.08
CA HIS A 139 6.31 9.73 -2.63
C HIS A 139 7.81 9.97 -2.77
N GLU A 140 8.55 9.59 -1.76
CA GLU A 140 10.02 9.64 -1.76
C GLU A 140 10.57 8.28 -1.39
N LEU A 141 11.62 7.87 -2.09
CA LEU A 141 12.44 6.72 -1.73
C LEU A 141 13.76 7.22 -1.17
N TYR A 142 14.05 6.86 0.06
CA TYR A 142 15.38 7.04 0.63
C TYR A 142 16.21 5.82 0.31
N THR A 143 17.30 6.02 -0.38
CA THR A 143 18.16 4.94 -0.88
C THR A 143 19.63 5.28 -0.69
N THR A 144 20.45 4.28 -0.48
CA THR A 144 21.93 4.42 -0.42
C THR A 144 22.58 4.30 -1.80
N ASP A 145 21.84 3.82 -2.80
CA ASP A 145 22.26 3.70 -4.20
C ASP A 145 21.10 4.11 -5.11
N LEU A 146 21.21 5.31 -5.68
CA LEU A 146 20.16 5.93 -6.49
C LEU A 146 19.87 5.11 -7.76
N ASP A 147 20.93 4.61 -8.43
CA ASP A 147 20.78 3.89 -9.70
C ASP A 147 20.14 2.51 -9.46
N ALA A 148 20.54 1.81 -8.43
CA ALA A 148 19.93 0.54 -8.05
C ALA A 148 18.46 0.72 -7.63
N GLY A 149 18.17 1.73 -6.80
CA GLY A 149 16.79 2.05 -6.40
C GLY A 149 15.92 2.41 -7.59
N PHE A 150 16.40 3.30 -8.48
CA PHE A 150 15.67 3.68 -9.68
C PHE A 150 15.36 2.48 -10.60
N ASN A 151 16.36 1.61 -10.83
CA ASN A 151 16.20 0.44 -11.69
C ASN A 151 15.22 -0.58 -11.10
N ALA A 152 15.19 -0.76 -9.77
CA ALA A 152 14.26 -1.66 -9.12
C ALA A 152 12.79 -1.19 -9.32
N PHE A 153 12.53 0.11 -9.16
CA PHE A 153 11.16 0.64 -9.30
C PHE A 153 10.72 0.88 -10.74
N ARG A 154 11.64 1.15 -11.66
CA ARG A 154 11.32 1.33 -13.08
C ARG A 154 10.64 0.09 -13.67
N GLY A 155 11.09 -1.11 -13.30
CA GLY A 155 10.49 -2.36 -13.78
C GLY A 155 9.07 -2.64 -13.29
N LEU A 156 8.57 -1.90 -12.30
CA LEU A 156 7.17 -2.04 -11.81
C LEU A 156 6.16 -1.29 -12.69
N ALA A 157 6.62 -0.37 -13.54
CA ALA A 157 5.75 0.42 -14.42
C ALA A 157 5.62 -0.19 -15.83
N ASP A 158 6.52 -1.09 -16.19
CA ASP A 158 6.56 -1.82 -17.46
C ASP A 158 5.87 -3.19 -17.35
#